data_7d37711a7a2057912345226a2baba343
#
_entry.id   7d37711a7a2057912345226a2baba343
#
_cell.length_a   1.000
_cell.length_b   1.000
_cell.length_c   1.000
_cell.angle_alpha   90.00
_cell.angle_beta   90.00
_cell.angle_gamma   90.00
#
_symmetry.space_group_name_H-M   'P 1'
#
loop_
_entity.id
_entity.type
_entity.pdbx_description
1 polymer ?
#
loop_
_entity_poly.entity_id
_entity_poly.type
_entity_poly.pdbx_seq_one_letter_code
_entity_poly.pdbx_strand_id
1 'polypeptide(L)'
;MNTQHIGAAGELLVQYQLVKLGIDSARLTTDAGIDLVVYAPGDRSASTVQVKANLGPKPAGGRGPLSRGWYFPHHCPAQLIALAALDTDTVWLFTLEEARDLAQQHSDRGIRQLYWRLEPAMAGAAAPRHEGQMDAYLLAKRALQLFPG
;
A
#
# COMPACT_ATOMS: atom_id res chain seq x y z
N MET A 1 17.60 11.13 -1.68
CA MET A 1 17.02 10.12 -0.78
C MET A 1 17.13 8.75 -1.45
N ASN A 2 17.71 7.79 -0.78
CA ASN A 2 17.88 6.45 -1.35
C ASN A 2 16.69 5.54 -1.01
N THR A 3 16.69 4.33 -1.55
CA THR A 3 15.59 3.37 -1.35
C THR A 3 15.38 2.97 0.11
N GLN A 4 16.45 2.96 0.92
CA GLN A 4 16.32 2.67 2.34
C GLN A 4 15.58 3.78 3.09
N HIS A 5 15.85 5.04 2.75
CA HIS A 5 15.12 6.18 3.32
C HIS A 5 13.64 6.14 2.92
N ILE A 6 13.37 5.84 1.66
CA ILE A 6 11.99 5.76 1.15
C ILE A 6 11.23 4.65 1.89
N GLY A 7 11.84 3.48 2.03
CA GLY A 7 11.24 2.36 2.76
C GLY A 7 10.97 2.69 4.23
N ALA A 8 11.97 3.25 4.92
CA ALA A 8 11.84 3.63 6.32
C ALA A 8 10.78 4.72 6.52
N ALA A 9 10.75 5.72 5.65
CA ALA A 9 9.74 6.77 5.70
C ALA A 9 8.33 6.21 5.50
N GLY A 10 8.17 5.26 4.58
CA GLY A 10 6.90 4.59 4.37
C GLY A 10 6.43 3.84 5.59
N GLU A 11 7.29 3.06 6.22
CA GLU A 11 6.97 2.32 7.45
C GLU A 11 6.59 3.27 8.59
N LEU A 12 7.33 4.35 8.78
CA LEU A 12 7.03 5.36 9.79
C LEU A 12 5.70 6.07 9.52
N LEU A 13 5.42 6.38 8.26
CA LEU A 13 4.15 7.00 7.87
C LEU A 13 2.97 6.08 8.20
N VAL A 14 3.07 4.80 7.89
CA VAL A 14 2.03 3.82 8.22
C VAL A 14 1.85 3.75 9.73
N GLN A 15 2.92 3.65 10.51
CA GLN A 15 2.86 3.61 11.96
C GLN A 15 2.22 4.89 12.52
N TYR A 16 2.59 6.06 11.99
CA TYR A 16 2.02 7.33 12.40
C TYR A 16 0.51 7.36 12.18
N GLN A 17 0.04 6.96 11.00
CA GLN A 17 -1.39 6.95 10.71
C GLN A 17 -2.16 5.95 11.55
N LEU A 18 -1.58 4.77 11.83
CA LEU A 18 -2.20 3.78 12.71
C LEU A 18 -2.32 4.30 14.14
N VAL A 19 -1.25 4.90 14.67
CA VAL A 19 -1.24 5.42 16.04
C VAL A 19 -2.26 6.55 16.23
N LYS A 20 -2.50 7.36 15.20
CA LYS A 20 -3.58 8.37 15.24
C LYS A 20 -4.97 7.77 15.39
N LEU A 21 -5.14 6.52 15.02
CA LEU A 21 -6.40 5.77 15.17
C LEU A 21 -6.42 4.93 16.44
N GLY A 22 -5.39 5.04 17.28
CA GLY A 22 -5.29 4.26 18.51
C GLY A 22 -4.82 2.83 18.29
N ILE A 23 -4.17 2.55 17.16
CA ILE A 23 -3.69 1.22 16.81
C ILE A 23 -2.17 1.18 16.93
N ASP A 24 -1.66 0.25 17.74
CA ASP A 24 -0.23 0.07 17.95
C ASP A 24 0.39 -0.81 16.86
N SER A 25 1.66 -0.56 16.58
CA SER A 25 2.44 -1.38 15.67
C SER A 25 3.90 -1.42 16.07
N ALA A 26 4.59 -2.46 15.66
CA ALA A 26 6.01 -2.61 15.88
C ALA A 26 6.70 -3.00 14.58
N ARG A 27 7.90 -2.46 14.35
CA ARG A 27 8.74 -2.84 13.23
C ARG A 27 9.47 -4.14 13.58
N LEU A 28 9.61 -5.03 12.59
CA LEU A 28 10.37 -6.24 12.77
C LEU A 28 11.86 -5.98 12.63
N THR A 29 12.66 -6.78 13.31
CA THR A 29 14.13 -6.65 13.30
C THR A 29 14.77 -7.19 12.03
N THR A 30 14.08 -8.06 11.29
CA THR A 30 14.59 -8.66 10.06
C THR A 30 13.70 -8.29 8.89
N ASP A 31 14.28 -8.21 7.70
CA ASP A 31 13.56 -7.95 6.46
C ASP A 31 13.21 -9.28 5.79
N ALA A 32 12.09 -9.85 6.17
CA ALA A 32 11.60 -11.14 5.65
C ALA A 32 10.24 -11.00 4.93
N GLY A 33 9.93 -9.80 4.41
CA GLY A 33 8.68 -9.54 3.71
C GLY A 33 7.53 -9.14 4.63
N ILE A 34 7.78 -9.00 5.93
CA ILE A 34 6.86 -8.43 6.90
C ILE A 34 7.57 -7.25 7.54
N ASP A 35 7.02 -6.06 7.40
CA ASP A 35 7.63 -4.84 7.92
C ASP A 35 7.09 -4.46 9.28
N LEU A 36 5.79 -4.66 9.49
CA LEU A 36 5.10 -4.28 10.72
C LEU A 36 4.25 -5.43 11.25
N VAL A 37 4.16 -5.50 12.57
CA VAL A 37 3.10 -6.23 13.27
C VAL A 37 2.17 -5.19 13.88
N VAL A 38 0.87 -5.32 13.61
CA VAL A 38 -0.15 -4.36 14.01
C VAL A 38 -1.05 -5.00 15.06
N TYR A 39 -1.28 -4.25 16.12
CA TYR A 39 -2.07 -4.72 17.26
C TYR A 39 -3.12 -3.67 17.63
N ALA A 40 -4.39 -4.00 17.46
CA ALA A 40 -5.49 -3.13 17.87
C ALA A 40 -5.83 -3.36 19.35
N PRO A 41 -6.03 -2.30 20.12
CA PRO A 41 -6.48 -2.47 21.52
C PRO A 41 -7.79 -3.24 21.60
N GLY A 42 -7.85 -4.23 22.49
CA GLY A 42 -9.03 -5.09 22.63
C GLY A 42 -9.05 -6.31 21.71
N ASP A 43 -8.21 -6.35 20.70
CA ASP A 43 -8.00 -7.54 19.87
C ASP A 43 -6.85 -8.37 20.46
N ARG A 44 -7.01 -9.68 20.46
CA ARG A 44 -5.99 -10.60 20.98
C ARG A 44 -5.04 -11.12 19.90
N SER A 45 -5.34 -10.84 18.65
CA SER A 45 -4.51 -11.27 17.52
C SER A 45 -3.80 -10.08 16.91
N ALA A 46 -2.61 -10.32 16.40
CA ALA A 46 -1.84 -9.34 15.64
C ALA A 46 -2.00 -9.61 14.15
N SER A 47 -1.90 -8.56 13.35
CA SER A 47 -1.86 -8.67 11.90
C SER A 47 -0.49 -8.25 11.39
N THR A 48 -0.07 -8.87 10.29
CA THR A 48 1.23 -8.58 9.66
C THR A 48 1.04 -7.73 8.43
N VAL A 49 1.91 -6.75 8.24
CA VAL A 49 1.83 -5.78 7.13
C VAL A 49 3.17 -5.70 6.42
N GLN A 50 3.13 -5.75 5.09
CA GLN A 50 4.24 -5.32 4.26
C GLN A 50 3.95 -3.91 3.76
N VAL A 51 4.92 -3.02 3.88
CA VAL A 51 4.82 -1.63 3.41
C VAL A 51 5.62 -1.49 2.12
N LYS A 52 5.00 -0.92 1.10
CA LYS A 52 5.65 -0.51 -0.13
C LYS A 52 5.47 0.99 -0.27
N ALA A 53 6.56 1.72 -0.48
CA ALA A 53 6.55 3.18 -0.56
C ALA A 53 7.20 3.67 -1.84
N ASN A 54 6.73 4.82 -2.32
CA ASN A 54 7.41 5.58 -3.38
C ASN A 54 7.35 7.08 -3.08
N LEU A 55 8.18 7.84 -3.78
CA LEU A 55 8.28 9.29 -3.59
C LEU A 55 7.09 10.04 -4.18
N GLY A 56 6.51 9.53 -5.26
CA GLY A 56 5.40 10.20 -5.92
C GLY A 56 5.08 9.59 -7.27
N PRO A 57 4.09 10.17 -7.97
CA PRO A 57 3.66 9.64 -9.25
C PRO A 57 4.72 9.85 -10.34
N LYS A 58 4.64 9.02 -11.37
CA LYS A 58 5.50 9.10 -12.56
C LYS A 58 4.64 8.95 -13.81
N PRO A 59 5.10 9.48 -14.96
CA PRO A 59 4.43 9.22 -16.22
C PRO A 59 4.39 7.71 -16.51
N ALA A 60 3.21 7.19 -16.83
CA ALA A 60 3.04 5.78 -17.17
C ALA A 60 3.87 5.42 -18.40
N GLY A 61 4.72 4.38 -18.29
CA GLY A 61 5.62 4.00 -19.36
C GLY A 61 6.63 5.08 -19.75
N GLY A 62 6.87 6.07 -18.89
CA GLY A 62 7.80 7.18 -19.12
C GLY A 62 7.23 8.36 -19.90
N ARG A 63 6.08 8.23 -20.55
CA ARG A 63 5.48 9.26 -21.42
C ARG A 63 3.97 9.41 -21.27
N GLY A 64 3.34 8.51 -20.56
CA GLY A 64 1.89 8.51 -20.37
C GLY A 64 1.43 9.46 -19.27
N PRO A 65 0.15 9.42 -18.90
CA PRO A 65 -0.38 10.20 -17.81
C PRO A 65 0.29 9.84 -16.48
N LEU A 66 0.29 10.78 -15.55
CA LEU A 66 0.84 10.54 -14.22
C LEU A 66 0.10 9.39 -13.54
N SER A 67 0.86 8.46 -13.00
CA SER A 67 0.35 7.26 -12.35
C SER A 67 1.14 6.97 -11.09
N ARG A 68 0.46 6.37 -10.12
CA ARG A 68 1.10 5.76 -8.96
C ARG A 68 1.18 4.27 -9.19
N GLY A 69 2.27 3.66 -8.77
CA GLY A 69 2.42 2.21 -8.91
C GLY A 69 3.39 1.63 -7.90
N TRP A 70 3.10 0.40 -7.51
CA TRP A 70 3.94 -0.35 -6.57
C TRP A 70 4.05 -1.79 -7.03
N TYR A 71 5.18 -2.41 -6.68
CA TYR A 71 5.43 -3.82 -6.91
C TYR A 71 5.40 -4.56 -5.59
N PHE A 72 4.81 -5.74 -5.58
CA PHE A 72 4.82 -6.62 -4.41
C PHE A 72 4.88 -8.08 -4.84
N PRO A 73 5.45 -8.98 -3.99
CA PRO A 73 5.49 -10.40 -4.33
C PRO A 73 4.10 -11.03 -4.25
N HIS A 74 3.77 -11.88 -5.22
CA HIS A 74 2.51 -12.63 -5.20
C HIS A 74 2.40 -13.48 -3.92
N HIS A 75 3.49 -14.12 -3.53
CA HIS A 75 3.59 -14.93 -2.31
C HIS A 75 4.18 -14.10 -1.16
N CYS A 76 3.54 -12.98 -0.86
CA CYS A 76 3.94 -12.17 0.27
C CYS A 76 3.58 -12.89 1.58
N PRO A 77 4.49 -12.95 2.57
CA PRO A 77 4.19 -13.59 3.86
C PRO A 77 3.28 -12.75 4.75
N ALA A 78 3.08 -11.47 4.45
CA ALA A 78 2.23 -10.58 5.22
C ALA A 78 0.74 -10.78 4.87
N GLN A 79 -0.11 -10.56 5.85
CA GLN A 79 -1.58 -10.61 5.66
C GLN A 79 -2.11 -9.38 4.94
N LEU A 80 -1.47 -8.24 5.14
CA LEU A 80 -1.89 -6.95 4.60
C LEU A 80 -0.75 -6.29 3.82
N ILE A 81 -1.14 -5.50 2.82
CA ILE A 81 -0.22 -4.66 2.03
C ILE A 81 -0.61 -3.20 2.25
N ALA A 82 0.34 -2.38 2.70
CA ALA A 82 0.18 -0.93 2.78
C ALA A 82 0.99 -0.27 1.67
N LEU A 83 0.32 0.54 0.88
CA LEU A 83 0.96 1.31 -0.20
C LEU A 83 1.04 2.78 0.24
N ALA A 84 2.25 3.30 0.32
CA ALA A 84 2.52 4.64 0.83
C ALA A 84 3.04 5.56 -0.28
N ALA A 85 2.42 6.72 -0.43
CA ALA A 85 2.83 7.78 -1.32
C ALA A 85 3.39 8.93 -0.48
N LEU A 86 4.71 9.15 -0.53
CA LEU A 86 5.39 10.10 0.34
C LEU A 86 5.20 11.55 -0.07
N ASP A 87 4.83 11.82 -1.32
CA ASP A 87 4.56 13.18 -1.79
C ASP A 87 3.33 13.81 -1.13
N THR A 88 2.33 12.99 -0.81
CA THR A 88 1.07 13.44 -0.20
C THR A 88 0.82 12.83 1.18
N ASP A 89 1.77 12.05 1.70
CA ASP A 89 1.63 11.34 2.96
C ASP A 89 0.34 10.49 3.01
N THR A 90 0.02 9.86 1.89
CA THR A 90 -1.18 9.03 1.76
C THR A 90 -0.82 7.55 1.84
N VAL A 91 -1.65 6.79 2.54
CA VAL A 91 -1.51 5.34 2.66
C VAL A 91 -2.82 4.67 2.30
N TRP A 92 -2.74 3.66 1.44
CA TRP A 92 -3.84 2.74 1.12
C TRP A 92 -3.52 1.37 1.73
N LEU A 93 -4.53 0.73 2.28
CA LEU A 93 -4.38 -0.55 2.98
C LEU A 93 -5.28 -1.61 2.35
N PHE A 94 -4.67 -2.73 1.99
CA PHE A 94 -5.34 -3.85 1.32
C PHE A 94 -5.06 -5.15 2.07
N THR A 95 -6.00 -6.08 2.03
CA THR A 95 -5.63 -7.47 2.28
C THR A 95 -4.75 -7.94 1.13
N LEU A 96 -3.92 -8.95 1.38
CA LEU A 96 -3.07 -9.52 0.31
C LEU A 96 -3.93 -10.01 -0.86
N GLU A 97 -5.07 -10.62 -0.57
CA GLU A 97 -6.00 -11.10 -1.60
C GLU A 97 -6.55 -9.95 -2.45
N GLU A 98 -6.99 -8.86 -1.81
CA GLU A 98 -7.45 -7.67 -2.54
C GLU A 98 -6.34 -7.09 -3.43
N ALA A 99 -5.13 -6.98 -2.91
CA ALA A 99 -4.00 -6.46 -3.69
C ALA A 99 -3.71 -7.34 -4.91
N ARG A 100 -3.77 -8.66 -4.75
CA ARG A 100 -3.59 -9.61 -5.86
C ARG A 100 -4.68 -9.44 -6.92
N ASP A 101 -5.94 -9.34 -6.49
CA ASP A 101 -7.08 -9.21 -7.41
C ASP A 101 -7.07 -7.88 -8.17
N LEU A 102 -6.62 -6.81 -7.53
CA LEU A 102 -6.56 -5.49 -8.14
C LEU A 102 -5.33 -5.29 -9.04
N ALA A 103 -4.26 -6.07 -8.84
CA ALA A 103 -3.02 -5.92 -9.58
C ALA A 103 -3.25 -6.23 -11.08
N GLN A 104 -2.80 -5.33 -11.95
CA GLN A 104 -3.00 -5.43 -13.39
C GLN A 104 -1.91 -6.25 -14.07
N GLN A 105 -0.72 -6.32 -13.48
CA GLN A 105 0.40 -7.04 -14.07
C GLN A 105 0.96 -8.07 -13.10
N HIS A 106 1.36 -9.21 -13.68
CA HIS A 106 1.94 -10.31 -12.97
C HIS A 106 3.12 -10.85 -13.79
N SER A 107 4.34 -10.75 -13.25
CA SER A 107 5.52 -11.27 -13.92
C SER A 107 5.70 -12.75 -13.67
N ASP A 108 6.48 -13.40 -14.55
CA ASP A 108 6.85 -14.83 -14.40
C ASP A 108 7.67 -15.10 -13.13
N ARG A 109 8.26 -14.05 -12.54
CA ARG A 109 9.02 -14.15 -11.29
C ARG A 109 8.16 -14.02 -10.04
N GLY A 110 6.85 -14.00 -10.19
CA GLY A 110 5.93 -13.89 -9.05
C GLY A 110 5.82 -12.49 -8.48
N ILE A 111 6.08 -11.45 -9.28
CA ILE A 111 5.91 -10.06 -8.88
C ILE A 111 4.62 -9.52 -9.48
N ARG A 112 3.79 -8.93 -8.64
CA ARG A 112 2.58 -8.23 -9.02
C ARG A 112 2.83 -6.73 -9.07
N GLN A 113 2.16 -6.03 -9.99
CA GLN A 113 2.15 -4.58 -10.02
C GLN A 113 0.72 -4.08 -9.91
N LEU A 114 0.48 -3.23 -8.91
CA LEU A 114 -0.77 -2.50 -8.74
C LEU A 114 -0.49 -1.03 -9.04
N TYR A 115 -1.24 -0.45 -9.97
CA TYR A 115 -1.08 0.94 -10.34
C TYR A 115 -2.41 1.58 -10.70
N TRP A 116 -2.46 2.91 -10.63
CA TRP A 116 -3.62 3.70 -11.06
C TRP A 116 -3.19 5.08 -11.52
N ARG A 117 -4.04 5.73 -12.31
CA ARG A 117 -3.83 7.11 -12.73
C ARG A 117 -4.27 8.08 -11.66
N LEU A 118 -3.70 9.28 -11.63
CA LEU A 118 -4.16 10.33 -10.73
C LEU A 118 -5.52 10.84 -11.16
N GLU A 119 -5.71 11.04 -12.46
CA GLU A 119 -6.93 11.59 -13.05
C GLU A 119 -7.71 10.53 -13.81
N PRO A 120 -9.04 10.68 -13.93
CA PRO A 120 -9.84 9.78 -14.76
C PRO A 120 -9.32 9.76 -16.19
N ALA A 121 -9.40 8.59 -16.84
CA ALA A 121 -9.06 8.47 -18.24
C ALA A 121 -10.11 9.16 -19.11
N MET A 122 -9.69 9.63 -20.29
CA MET A 122 -10.61 10.13 -21.29
C MET A 122 -11.56 9.03 -21.74
N ALA A 123 -12.78 9.41 -22.11
CA ALA A 123 -13.81 8.49 -22.59
C ALA A 123 -13.28 7.62 -23.74
N GLY A 124 -13.53 6.31 -23.67
CA GLY A 124 -13.11 5.34 -24.70
C GLY A 124 -11.73 4.73 -24.52
N ALA A 125 -10.93 5.20 -23.56
CA ALA A 125 -9.66 4.56 -23.25
C ALA A 125 -9.89 3.34 -22.33
N ALA A 126 -9.30 2.20 -22.65
CA ALA A 126 -9.19 1.07 -21.72
C ALA A 126 -8.29 1.53 -20.59
N ALA A 127 -8.87 2.02 -19.50
CA ALA A 127 -8.12 2.73 -18.49
C ALA A 127 -7.94 1.91 -17.23
N PRO A 128 -6.75 1.96 -16.62
CA PRO A 128 -6.62 1.56 -15.24
C PRO A 128 -7.48 2.48 -14.37
N ARG A 129 -7.70 2.07 -13.13
CA ARG A 129 -8.41 2.88 -12.15
C ARG A 129 -7.74 4.23 -11.96
N HIS A 130 -8.50 5.23 -11.55
CA HIS A 130 -7.94 6.51 -11.13
C HIS A 130 -8.00 6.64 -9.60
N GLU A 131 -7.25 7.60 -9.07
CA GLU A 131 -7.02 7.72 -7.63
C GLU A 131 -8.31 7.86 -6.81
N GLY A 132 -9.31 8.60 -7.32
CA GLY A 132 -10.59 8.73 -6.63
C GLY A 132 -11.30 7.39 -6.40
N GLN A 133 -11.11 6.42 -7.26
CA GLN A 133 -11.69 5.08 -7.11
C GLN A 133 -11.01 4.26 -6.01
N MET A 134 -9.85 4.71 -5.52
CA MET A 134 -9.07 4.03 -4.49
C MET A 134 -9.36 4.57 -3.08
N ASP A 135 -10.25 5.53 -2.94
CA ASP A 135 -10.56 6.16 -1.65
C ASP A 135 -11.10 5.18 -0.61
N ALA A 136 -11.81 4.14 -1.05
CA ALA A 136 -12.31 3.10 -0.15
C ALA A 136 -11.19 2.35 0.58
N TYR A 137 -9.98 2.35 0.03
CA TYR A 137 -8.81 1.67 0.59
C TYR A 137 -7.91 2.57 1.42
N LEU A 138 -8.23 3.86 1.57
CA LEU A 138 -7.47 4.75 2.45
C LEU A 138 -7.35 4.15 3.84
N LEU A 139 -6.16 4.22 4.42
CA LEU A 139 -5.86 3.54 5.68
C LEU A 139 -6.86 3.93 6.78
N ALA A 140 -7.23 5.20 6.89
CA ALA A 140 -8.16 5.66 7.91
C ALA A 140 -9.55 5.00 7.81
N LYS A 141 -9.98 4.64 6.60
CA LYS A 141 -11.25 3.93 6.38
C LYS A 141 -11.11 2.43 6.58
N ARG A 142 -10.05 1.86 6.02
CA ARG A 142 -9.83 0.41 6.04
C ARG A 142 -9.47 -0.11 7.42
N ALA A 143 -8.70 0.67 8.17
CA ALA A 143 -8.30 0.27 9.52
C ALA A 143 -9.50 0.02 10.43
N LEU A 144 -10.55 0.83 10.31
CA LEU A 144 -11.78 0.64 11.08
C LEU A 144 -12.50 -0.66 10.72
N GLN A 145 -12.36 -1.14 9.51
CA GLN A 145 -12.94 -2.40 9.05
C GLN A 145 -12.09 -3.60 9.43
N LEU A 146 -10.76 -3.47 9.30
CA LEU A 146 -9.82 -4.57 9.49
C LEU A 146 -9.40 -4.75 10.97
N PHE A 147 -9.49 -3.69 11.75
CA PHE A 147 -9.12 -3.70 13.16
C PHE A 147 -10.27 -3.17 14.02
N PRO A 148 -11.40 -3.89 14.07
CA PRO A 148 -12.51 -3.48 14.92
C PRO A 148 -12.10 -3.66 16.38
N GLY A 149 -12.09 -2.56 17.12
CA GLY A 149 -11.65 -2.59 18.49
C GLY A 149 -12.50 -1.75 19.41
#